data_86dd08247a5afd1505e1b538c857b6fa
#
_entry.id   86dd08247a5afd1505e1b538c857b6fa
#
_cell.length_a   1.000
_cell.length_b   1.000
_cell.length_c   1.000
_cell.angle_alpha   90.00
_cell.angle_beta   90.00
_cell.angle_gamma   90.00
#
_symmetry.space_group_name_H-M   'P 1'
#
loop_
_entity.id
_entity.type
_entity.pdbx_description
1 polymer ?
#
loop_
_entity_poly.entity_id
_entity_poly.type
_entity_poly.pdbx_seq_one_letter_code
_entity_poly.pdbx_strand_id
1 'polypeptide(L)'
;MIIPGNKKVHLCSSEISKIYKEKPFNKISFTKQIALLSFAFSAFFIIYIKRKRSPFLLEKKHLRKGNNSVKLDIDEKYFVDLLIKDGRVENQTLISYFDNDGKSYDLNVKRKNSMISKLSIKFYSQFQKDLFIKAPSTIDKRQGVYVLKQKLILANKKS
;
A
#
# COMPACT_ATOMS: atom_id res chain seq x y z
N MET A 1 26.24 59.99 -71.30
CA MET A 1 25.29 59.40 -70.32
C MET A 1 25.79 57.99 -70.03
N ILE A 2 26.51 57.81 -68.90
CA ILE A 2 27.24 56.59 -68.57
C ILE A 2 26.42 55.86 -67.51
N ILE A 3 26.01 54.62 -67.80
CA ILE A 3 25.29 53.77 -66.88
C ILE A 3 26.31 52.99 -66.06
N PRO A 4 26.32 53.05 -64.72
CA PRO A 4 27.31 52.36 -63.94
C PRO A 4 26.89 50.88 -63.74
N GLY A 5 27.90 50.05 -63.91
CA GLY A 5 27.84 48.61 -63.95
C GLY A 5 27.31 47.94 -62.72
N ASN A 6 26.61 46.83 -62.98
CA ASN A 6 26.04 45.87 -62.07
C ASN A 6 27.19 45.11 -61.34
N LYS A 7 27.49 45.44 -60.08
CA LYS A 7 28.37 44.61 -59.23
C LYS A 7 27.62 43.37 -58.80
N LYS A 8 27.89 42.23 -59.47
CA LYS A 8 27.49 40.88 -58.95
C LYS A 8 28.22 40.70 -57.65
N VAL A 9 27.43 40.70 -56.55
CA VAL A 9 27.91 40.26 -55.26
C VAL A 9 28.01 38.74 -55.30
N HIS A 10 29.22 38.22 -55.52
CA HIS A 10 29.54 36.83 -55.29
C HIS A 10 29.53 36.58 -53.79
N LEU A 11 28.39 36.24 -53.22
CA LEU A 11 28.32 35.68 -51.88
C LEU A 11 29.00 34.31 -51.92
N CYS A 12 30.15 34.25 -51.27
CA CYS A 12 30.98 33.05 -51.19
C CYS A 12 30.19 31.93 -50.49
N SER A 13 29.77 30.96 -51.26
CA SER A 13 29.01 29.75 -50.78
C SER A 13 29.72 29.01 -49.67
N SER A 14 31.00 29.28 -49.41
CA SER A 14 31.80 28.64 -48.37
C SER A 14 31.55 29.16 -46.95
N GLU A 15 30.99 30.37 -46.79
CA GLU A 15 30.71 30.89 -45.43
C GLU A 15 29.35 30.44 -44.89
N ILE A 16 28.39 30.19 -45.75
CA ILE A 16 27.07 29.69 -45.33
C ILE A 16 27.15 28.24 -44.78
N SER A 17 28.08 27.43 -45.28
CA SER A 17 28.27 26.07 -44.79
C SER A 17 28.96 25.98 -43.42
N LYS A 18 29.54 27.05 -42.91
CA LYS A 18 30.16 27.08 -41.58
C LYS A 18 29.19 27.44 -40.47
N ILE A 19 28.04 28.02 -40.77
CA ILE A 19 27.06 28.46 -39.78
C ILE A 19 26.14 27.28 -39.39
N TYR A 20 25.94 26.28 -40.23
CA TYR A 20 25.17 25.10 -39.99
C TYR A 20 26.00 23.84 -39.67
N LYS A 21 27.15 23.96 -39.01
CA LYS A 21 27.63 22.84 -38.22
C LYS A 21 26.79 22.80 -36.97
N GLU A 22 25.59 22.22 -37.13
CA GLU A 22 24.83 21.71 -35.98
C GLU A 22 25.80 20.84 -35.16
N LYS A 23 26.10 21.30 -33.93
CA LYS A 23 26.78 20.42 -32.97
C LYS A 23 25.99 19.13 -32.97
N PRO A 24 26.59 17.96 -33.23
CA PRO A 24 25.84 16.69 -33.19
C PRO A 24 25.23 16.63 -31.81
N PHE A 25 23.91 16.77 -31.76
CA PHE A 25 23.14 16.57 -30.53
C PHE A 25 23.61 15.22 -30.01
N ASN A 26 24.21 15.22 -28.83
CA ASN A 26 24.96 14.08 -28.31
C ASN A 26 23.94 12.96 -28.02
N LYS A 27 23.48 12.24 -29.07
CA LYS A 27 22.50 11.15 -28.99
C LYS A 27 22.85 10.15 -27.90
N ILE A 28 24.15 9.97 -27.65
CA ILE A 28 24.66 9.07 -26.61
C ILE A 28 24.34 9.63 -25.21
N SER A 29 24.32 10.94 -25.02
CA SER A 29 23.96 11.55 -23.73
C SER A 29 22.46 11.42 -23.44
N PHE A 30 21.63 11.57 -24.45
CA PHE A 30 20.17 11.49 -24.32
C PHE A 30 19.71 10.07 -24.03
N THR A 31 20.24 9.06 -24.71
CA THR A 31 19.93 7.66 -24.46
C THR A 31 20.38 7.19 -23.07
N LYS A 32 21.54 7.66 -22.59
CA LYS A 32 21.99 7.38 -21.21
C LYS A 32 21.07 7.99 -20.16
N GLN A 33 20.59 9.20 -20.39
CA GLN A 33 19.64 9.87 -19.48
C GLN A 33 18.30 9.12 -19.41
N ILE A 34 17.76 8.71 -20.57
CA ILE A 34 16.52 7.90 -20.61
C ILE A 34 16.71 6.57 -19.90
N ALA A 35 17.82 5.87 -20.12
CA ALA A 35 18.13 4.61 -19.46
C ALA A 35 18.20 4.77 -17.94
N LEU A 36 18.83 5.83 -17.45
CA LEU A 36 18.97 6.11 -16.03
C LEU A 36 17.62 6.47 -15.37
N LEU A 37 16.78 7.23 -16.07
CA LEU A 37 15.43 7.55 -15.64
C LEU A 37 14.54 6.29 -15.58
N SER A 38 14.60 5.42 -16.60
CA SER A 38 13.83 4.18 -16.63
C SER A 38 14.24 3.22 -15.52
N PHE A 39 15.54 3.12 -15.22
CA PHE A 39 16.05 2.33 -14.11
C PHE A 39 15.59 2.89 -12.75
N ALA A 40 15.66 4.19 -12.55
CA ALA A 40 15.17 4.82 -11.32
C ALA A 40 13.67 4.61 -11.13
N PHE A 41 12.89 4.72 -12.22
CA PHE A 41 11.44 4.48 -12.18
C PHE A 41 11.11 3.02 -11.87
N SER A 42 11.84 2.06 -12.44
CA SER A 42 11.70 0.63 -12.17
C SER A 42 12.01 0.29 -10.71
N ALA A 43 13.11 0.83 -10.18
CA ALA A 43 13.49 0.66 -8.78
C ALA A 43 12.43 1.22 -7.82
N PHE A 44 11.93 2.43 -8.11
CA PHE A 44 10.86 3.04 -7.34
C PHE A 44 9.57 2.20 -7.38
N PHE A 45 9.21 1.67 -8.54
CA PHE A 45 8.03 0.83 -8.73
C PHE A 45 8.14 -0.49 -7.95
N ILE A 46 9.32 -1.12 -7.95
CA ILE A 46 9.58 -2.34 -7.16
C ILE A 46 9.45 -2.06 -5.66
N ILE A 47 10.02 -0.96 -5.16
CA ILE A 47 9.91 -0.55 -3.76
C ILE A 47 8.45 -0.28 -3.39
N TYR A 48 7.72 0.41 -4.28
CA TYR A 48 6.29 0.69 -4.09
C TYR A 48 5.46 -0.59 -3.97
N ILE A 49 5.66 -1.57 -4.88
CA ILE A 49 4.95 -2.85 -4.85
C ILE A 49 5.30 -3.63 -3.57
N LYS A 50 6.58 -3.70 -3.19
CA LYS A 50 7.01 -4.36 -1.94
C LYS A 50 6.34 -3.74 -0.72
N ARG A 51 6.29 -2.42 -0.61
CA ARG A 51 5.60 -1.72 0.49
C ARG A 51 4.10 -1.99 0.50
N LYS A 52 3.44 -1.98 -0.66
CA LYS A 52 2.00 -2.23 -0.77
C LYS A 52 1.64 -3.67 -0.35
N ARG A 53 2.50 -4.65 -0.68
CA ARG A 53 2.29 -6.09 -0.40
C ARG A 53 2.84 -6.54 0.95
N SER A 54 3.56 -5.68 1.70
CA SER A 54 4.07 -6.06 3.01
C SER A 54 2.92 -6.49 3.92
N PRO A 55 3.09 -7.59 4.66
CA PRO A 55 2.10 -8.05 5.62
C PRO A 55 2.01 -7.09 6.80
N PHE A 56 0.91 -7.19 7.53
CA PHE A 56 0.80 -6.56 8.83
C PHE A 56 1.49 -7.43 9.88
N LEU A 57 2.23 -6.82 10.78
CA LEU A 57 2.94 -7.49 11.86
C LEU A 57 2.21 -7.25 13.17
N LEU A 58 1.84 -8.32 13.87
CA LEU A 58 1.34 -8.25 15.24
C LEU A 58 2.52 -8.42 16.21
N GLU A 59 2.87 -7.33 16.89
CA GLU A 59 3.94 -7.29 17.90
C GLU A 59 3.34 -6.94 19.26
N LYS A 60 3.35 -7.87 20.19
CA LYS A 60 2.71 -7.73 21.52
C LYS A 60 1.24 -7.27 21.41
N LYS A 61 0.98 -5.98 21.61
CA LYS A 61 -0.34 -5.33 21.52
C LYS A 61 -0.44 -4.32 20.35
N HIS A 62 0.52 -4.32 19.43
CA HIS A 62 0.56 -3.37 18.33
C HIS A 62 0.47 -4.09 16.99
N LEU A 63 -0.46 -3.66 16.16
CA LEU A 63 -0.56 -4.08 14.77
C LEU A 63 0.14 -3.03 13.91
N ARG A 64 1.23 -3.41 13.24
CA ARG A 64 2.12 -2.49 12.51
C ARG A 64 2.18 -2.79 11.02
N LYS A 65 2.30 -1.75 10.23
CA LYS A 65 2.66 -1.82 8.81
C LYS A 65 3.49 -0.61 8.42
N GLY A 66 4.76 -0.84 8.11
CA GLY A 66 5.72 0.25 7.92
C GLY A 66 5.82 1.11 9.19
N ASN A 67 5.64 2.42 9.03
CA ASN A 67 5.71 3.38 10.15
C ASN A 67 4.39 3.51 10.93
N ASN A 68 3.29 2.98 10.39
CA ASN A 68 1.98 3.09 11.01
C ASN A 68 1.75 1.94 11.99
N SER A 69 1.14 2.25 13.13
CA SER A 69 0.79 1.24 14.14
C SER A 69 -0.53 1.55 14.81
N VAL A 70 -1.27 0.49 15.17
CA VAL A 70 -2.49 0.56 15.96
C VAL A 70 -2.29 -0.24 17.23
N LYS A 71 -2.55 0.38 18.38
CA LYS A 71 -2.56 -0.29 19.69
C LYS A 71 -3.87 -1.04 19.87
N LEU A 72 -3.79 -2.31 20.19
CA LEU A 72 -4.93 -3.19 20.44
C LEU A 72 -5.19 -3.27 21.94
N ASP A 73 -6.46 -3.28 22.33
CA ASP A 73 -6.91 -3.64 23.65
C ASP A 73 -6.80 -5.17 23.84
N ILE A 74 -7.01 -5.67 25.06
CA ILE A 74 -6.87 -7.10 25.36
C ILE A 74 -7.84 -7.94 24.51
N ASP A 75 -9.11 -7.54 24.46
CA ASP A 75 -10.15 -8.23 23.72
C ASP A 75 -9.92 -8.16 22.20
N GLU A 76 -9.50 -6.99 21.70
CA GLU A 76 -9.13 -6.78 20.30
C GLU A 76 -7.94 -7.68 19.90
N LYS A 77 -6.94 -7.78 20.78
CA LYS A 77 -5.79 -8.65 20.55
C LYS A 77 -6.21 -10.11 20.49
N TYR A 78 -7.02 -10.57 21.43
CA TYR A 78 -7.56 -11.93 21.43
C TYR A 78 -8.25 -12.27 20.11
N PHE A 79 -9.12 -11.39 19.63
CA PHE A 79 -9.78 -11.56 18.35
C PHE A 79 -8.82 -11.61 17.17
N VAL A 80 -7.80 -10.73 17.13
CA VAL A 80 -6.79 -10.71 16.09
C VAL A 80 -5.92 -11.98 16.13
N ASP A 81 -5.58 -12.47 17.32
CA ASP A 81 -4.83 -13.73 17.49
C ASP A 81 -5.63 -14.93 16.92
N LEU A 82 -6.94 -15.01 17.17
CA LEU A 82 -7.81 -16.02 16.58
C LEU A 82 -7.85 -15.90 15.04
N LEU A 83 -7.98 -14.69 14.51
CA LEU A 83 -7.96 -14.46 13.06
C LEU A 83 -6.65 -14.88 12.41
N ILE A 84 -5.52 -14.68 13.10
CA ILE A 84 -4.21 -15.13 12.60
C ILE A 84 -4.10 -16.65 12.60
N LYS A 85 -4.59 -17.29 13.68
CA LYS A 85 -4.50 -18.72 13.87
C LYS A 85 -5.38 -19.49 12.88
N ASP A 86 -6.65 -19.10 12.76
CA ASP A 86 -7.69 -19.88 12.09
C ASP A 86 -8.11 -19.28 10.73
N GLY A 87 -7.67 -18.04 10.41
CA GLY A 87 -8.07 -17.30 9.22
C GLY A 87 -9.50 -16.76 9.25
N ARG A 88 -10.34 -17.33 10.13
CA ARG A 88 -11.75 -16.99 10.32
C ARG A 88 -12.14 -17.17 11.78
N VAL A 89 -13.12 -16.41 12.25
CA VAL A 89 -13.63 -16.50 13.62
C VAL A 89 -15.15 -16.43 13.58
N GLU A 90 -15.80 -17.39 14.19
CA GLU A 90 -17.26 -17.45 14.27
C GLU A 90 -17.79 -16.45 15.29
N ASN A 91 -18.96 -15.91 15.00
CA ASN A 91 -19.63 -14.95 15.86
C ASN A 91 -19.88 -15.54 17.26
N GLN A 92 -20.26 -16.83 17.33
CA GLN A 92 -20.53 -17.52 18.59
C GLN A 92 -19.27 -17.66 19.45
N THR A 93 -18.12 -17.96 18.87
CA THR A 93 -16.83 -18.04 19.57
C THR A 93 -16.51 -16.73 20.30
N LEU A 94 -16.77 -15.58 19.65
CA LEU A 94 -16.55 -14.28 20.29
C LEU A 94 -17.58 -13.97 21.38
N ILE A 95 -18.83 -14.41 21.24
CA ILE A 95 -19.85 -14.25 22.28
C ILE A 95 -19.45 -15.07 23.51
N SER A 96 -19.07 -16.33 23.31
CA SER A 96 -18.63 -17.23 24.37
C SER A 96 -17.39 -16.73 25.12
N TYR A 97 -16.49 -16.00 24.43
CA TYR A 97 -15.35 -15.36 25.09
C TYR A 97 -15.79 -14.35 26.16
N PHE A 98 -16.88 -13.60 25.90
CA PHE A 98 -17.40 -12.62 26.86
C PHE A 98 -18.33 -13.26 27.91
N ASP A 99 -18.74 -14.51 27.73
CA ASP A 99 -19.67 -15.20 28.64
C ASP A 99 -19.03 -15.58 29.98
N ASN A 100 -17.71 -15.67 30.04
CA ASN A 100 -16.95 -16.00 31.24
C ASN A 100 -17.18 -15.03 32.43
N ASP A 101 -17.77 -13.86 32.17
CA ASP A 101 -18.06 -12.85 33.21
C ASP A 101 -19.45 -13.04 33.87
N GLY A 102 -20.22 -14.10 33.54
CA GLY A 102 -21.56 -14.36 34.09
C GLY A 102 -22.61 -13.31 33.73
N LYS A 103 -22.40 -12.55 32.65
CA LYS A 103 -23.32 -11.52 32.18
C LYS A 103 -24.34 -12.07 31.19
N SER A 104 -25.45 -11.32 31.01
CA SER A 104 -26.48 -11.75 30.08
C SER A 104 -25.97 -11.83 28.63
N TYR A 105 -26.54 -12.73 27.85
CA TYR A 105 -26.23 -12.94 26.44
C TYR A 105 -26.27 -11.64 25.62
N ASP A 106 -27.32 -10.83 25.84
CA ASP A 106 -27.47 -9.56 25.11
C ASP A 106 -26.34 -8.57 25.41
N LEU A 107 -25.85 -8.55 26.65
CA LEU A 107 -24.71 -7.71 27.03
C LEU A 107 -23.44 -8.18 26.35
N ASN A 108 -23.22 -9.50 26.26
CA ASN A 108 -22.06 -10.09 25.59
C ASN A 108 -22.09 -9.80 24.08
N VAL A 109 -23.25 -9.86 23.43
CA VAL A 109 -23.44 -9.45 22.05
C VAL A 109 -23.12 -7.96 21.85
N LYS A 110 -23.57 -7.08 22.75
CA LYS A 110 -23.26 -5.64 22.69
C LYS A 110 -21.77 -5.38 22.85
N ARG A 111 -21.10 -6.04 23.82
CA ARG A 111 -19.63 -5.91 24.04
C ARG A 111 -18.85 -6.36 22.82
N LYS A 112 -19.17 -7.52 22.27
CA LYS A 112 -18.57 -8.01 21.02
C LYS A 112 -18.75 -7.00 19.88
N ASN A 113 -19.96 -6.52 19.64
CA ASN A 113 -20.22 -5.57 18.56
C ASN A 113 -19.44 -4.27 18.76
N SER A 114 -19.36 -3.77 20.00
CA SER A 114 -18.55 -2.58 20.34
C SER A 114 -17.06 -2.80 20.07
N MET A 115 -16.51 -3.94 20.48
CA MET A 115 -15.10 -4.29 20.22
C MET A 115 -14.82 -4.34 18.70
N ILE A 116 -15.65 -5.06 17.94
CA ILE A 116 -15.49 -5.19 16.49
C ILE A 116 -15.56 -3.83 15.80
N SER A 117 -16.52 -2.99 16.16
CA SER A 117 -16.66 -1.64 15.60
C SER A 117 -15.44 -0.77 15.93
N LYS A 118 -15.01 -0.74 17.18
CA LYS A 118 -13.82 0.01 17.61
C LYS A 118 -12.58 -0.42 16.85
N LEU A 119 -12.32 -1.72 16.74
CA LEU A 119 -11.17 -2.25 16.02
C LEU A 119 -11.24 -1.89 14.53
N SER A 120 -12.40 -2.02 13.89
CA SER A 120 -12.60 -1.65 12.50
C SER A 120 -12.27 -0.17 12.25
N ILE A 121 -12.80 0.71 13.10
CA ILE A 121 -12.56 2.16 13.00
C ILE A 121 -11.07 2.48 13.23
N LYS A 122 -10.46 1.94 14.28
CA LYS A 122 -9.02 2.13 14.57
C LYS A 122 -8.15 1.68 13.38
N PHE A 123 -8.46 0.52 12.82
CA PHE A 123 -7.67 -0.03 11.71
C PHE A 123 -7.88 0.77 10.43
N TYR A 124 -9.12 1.09 10.10
CA TYR A 124 -9.43 1.86 8.89
C TYR A 124 -8.85 3.28 8.95
N SER A 125 -8.96 3.97 10.09
CA SER A 125 -8.41 5.32 10.25
C SER A 125 -6.89 5.37 10.03
N GLN A 126 -6.18 4.32 10.46
CA GLN A 126 -4.72 4.28 10.38
C GLN A 126 -4.19 3.75 9.05
N PHE A 127 -4.88 2.79 8.43
CA PHE A 127 -4.37 2.06 7.26
C PHE A 127 -5.21 2.24 5.99
N GLN A 128 -6.36 2.89 6.08
CA GLN A 128 -7.35 3.07 4.99
C GLN A 128 -7.75 1.73 4.33
N LYS A 129 -7.88 0.69 5.16
CA LYS A 129 -8.20 -0.68 4.75
C LYS A 129 -9.04 -1.38 5.82
N ASP A 130 -9.80 -2.38 5.37
CA ASP A 130 -10.47 -3.28 6.30
C ASP A 130 -9.52 -4.39 6.71
N LEU A 131 -9.49 -4.72 7.99
CA LEU A 131 -8.73 -5.84 8.54
C LEU A 131 -9.41 -7.18 8.22
N PHE A 132 -10.72 -7.22 8.38
CA PHE A 132 -11.58 -8.39 8.19
C PHE A 132 -12.90 -7.99 7.55
N ILE A 133 -13.65 -8.97 7.08
CA ILE A 133 -15.02 -8.81 6.60
C ILE A 133 -15.93 -9.77 7.37
N LYS A 134 -17.19 -9.39 7.50
CA LYS A 134 -18.24 -10.29 8.01
C LYS A 134 -18.87 -11.00 6.82
N ALA A 135 -18.87 -12.33 6.87
CA ALA A 135 -19.47 -13.21 5.86
C ALA A 135 -20.49 -14.15 6.53
N PRO A 136 -21.43 -14.72 5.79
CA PRO A 136 -22.27 -15.79 6.31
C PRO A 136 -21.41 -17.03 6.61
N SER A 137 -21.74 -17.77 7.68
CA SER A 137 -21.09 -19.03 7.97
C SER A 137 -21.44 -20.08 6.91
N THR A 138 -20.50 -20.95 6.60
CA THR A 138 -20.73 -22.10 5.70
C THR A 138 -21.55 -23.20 6.35
N ILE A 139 -21.56 -23.29 7.68
CA ILE A 139 -22.27 -24.29 8.47
C ILE A 139 -23.72 -23.86 8.72
N ASP A 140 -23.88 -22.61 9.19
CA ASP A 140 -25.20 -22.02 9.43
C ASP A 140 -25.23 -20.59 8.86
N LYS A 141 -25.96 -20.41 7.77
CA LYS A 141 -26.08 -19.11 7.07
C LYS A 141 -26.67 -18.00 7.95
N ARG A 142 -27.34 -18.32 9.05
CA ARG A 142 -27.86 -17.34 10.02
C ARG A 142 -26.77 -16.78 10.91
N GLN A 143 -25.65 -17.49 11.02
CA GLN A 143 -24.51 -17.07 11.81
C GLN A 143 -23.49 -16.30 10.94
N GLY A 144 -22.90 -15.27 11.51
CA GLY A 144 -21.86 -14.50 10.86
C GLY A 144 -20.48 -15.04 11.23
N VAL A 145 -19.58 -15.02 10.26
CA VAL A 145 -18.16 -15.33 10.42
C VAL A 145 -17.34 -14.11 10.06
N TYR A 146 -16.33 -13.81 10.84
CA TYR A 146 -15.33 -12.81 10.52
C TYR A 146 -14.16 -13.47 9.78
N VAL A 147 -13.87 -13.01 8.58
CA VAL A 147 -12.82 -13.58 7.73
C VAL A 147 -11.72 -12.53 7.55
N LEU A 148 -10.49 -12.96 7.72
CA LEU A 148 -9.32 -12.11 7.56
C LEU A 148 -9.18 -11.64 6.11
N LYS A 149 -9.11 -10.31 5.90
CA LYS A 149 -8.95 -9.69 4.57
C LYS A 149 -7.49 -9.31 4.28
N GLN A 150 -6.70 -9.11 5.32
CA GLN A 150 -5.31 -8.69 5.21
C GLN A 150 -4.36 -9.79 5.66
N LYS A 151 -3.19 -9.88 5.02
CA LYS A 151 -2.16 -10.83 5.46
C LYS A 151 -1.56 -10.34 6.78
N LEU A 152 -1.77 -11.10 7.84
CA LEU A 152 -1.21 -10.88 9.17
C LEU A 152 -0.12 -11.90 9.47
N ILE A 153 0.91 -11.48 10.17
CA ILE A 153 2.01 -12.34 10.63
C ILE A 153 2.34 -11.94 12.08
N LEU A 154 2.53 -12.95 12.93
CA LEU A 154 3.09 -12.73 14.27
C LEU A 154 4.56 -12.35 14.12
N ALA A 155 4.95 -11.23 14.72
CA ALA A 155 6.36 -10.90 14.84
C ALA A 155 6.99 -11.87 15.83
N ASN A 156 7.70 -12.90 15.35
CA ASN A 156 8.48 -13.75 16.22
C ASN A 156 9.53 -12.90 16.92
N LYS A 157 9.51 -12.90 18.24
CA LYS A 157 10.63 -12.44 19.04
C LYS A 157 11.84 -13.30 18.64
N LYS A 158 12.81 -12.74 17.91
CA LYS A 158 14.14 -13.33 17.90
C LYS A 158 14.61 -13.30 19.35
N SER A 159 14.73 -14.49 19.90
CA SER A 159 15.42 -14.72 21.17
C SER A 159 16.85 -14.20 21.06
#